data_0716a2e1713ecbd493b75ee13042431f
#
_entry.id   0716a2e1713ecbd493b75ee13042431f
#
_cell.length_a   1.000
_cell.length_b   1.000
_cell.length_c   1.000
_cell.angle_alpha   90.00
_cell.angle_beta   90.00
_cell.angle_gamma   90.00
#
_symmetry.space_group_name_H-M   'P 1'
#
loop_
_entity.id
_entity.type
_entity.pdbx_description
1 polymer ?
#
loop_
_entity_poly.entity_id
_entity_poly.type
_entity_poly.pdbx_seq_one_letter_code
_entity_poly.pdbx_strand_id
1 'polypeptide(L)'
;MSEPIQSRNPIRLSLGPIQFFWQKETLLEFYVSMLDAPVDTIYLGEVVCSRRQKMRFADWYGLAENLADSGKEIILSSQVLLESETDLRRLRKITGQDRFKVEANDMGAVRLAREHDIPFVAGASLNIYNETTLGVFRQLGAFRWVPPTELSHD
;
A
#
# COMPACT_ATOMS: atom_id res chain seq x y z
N MET A 1 -11.91 -30.90 31.62
CA MET A 1 -12.51 -29.64 31.14
C MET A 1 -11.57 -29.09 30.06
N SER A 2 -11.95 -29.25 28.81
CA SER A 2 -11.15 -28.78 27.68
C SER A 2 -11.41 -27.27 27.50
N GLU A 3 -10.34 -26.44 27.53
CA GLU A 3 -10.46 -25.03 27.24
C GLU A 3 -11.03 -24.85 25.82
N PRO A 4 -11.93 -23.88 25.61
CA PRO A 4 -12.44 -23.60 24.28
C PRO A 4 -11.29 -23.11 23.39
N ILE A 5 -11.14 -23.75 22.22
CA ILE A 5 -10.22 -23.32 21.16
C ILE A 5 -10.57 -21.87 20.83
N GLN A 6 -9.70 -20.95 21.23
CA GLN A 6 -9.82 -19.55 20.82
C GLN A 6 -9.92 -19.52 19.30
N SER A 7 -10.99 -18.91 18.78
CA SER A 7 -11.19 -18.72 17.34
C SER A 7 -9.98 -17.97 16.79
N ARG A 8 -9.08 -18.67 16.08
CA ARG A 8 -7.97 -18.03 15.38
C ARG A 8 -8.61 -17.09 14.36
N ASN A 9 -8.22 -15.82 14.41
CA ASN A 9 -8.58 -14.88 13.34
C ASN A 9 -8.21 -15.49 12.00
N PRO A 10 -9.10 -15.46 11.00
CA PRO A 10 -8.79 -16.01 9.69
C PRO A 10 -7.53 -15.33 9.13
N ILE A 11 -6.65 -16.12 8.54
CA ILE A 11 -5.48 -15.60 7.81
C ILE A 11 -6.00 -14.80 6.62
N ARG A 12 -5.51 -13.57 6.46
CA ARG A 12 -5.79 -12.72 5.31
C ARG A 12 -4.60 -12.65 4.40
N LEU A 13 -4.83 -12.72 3.09
CA LEU A 13 -3.80 -12.64 2.08
C LEU A 13 -3.76 -11.23 1.48
N SER A 14 -2.56 -10.69 1.39
CA SER A 14 -2.31 -9.38 0.78
C SER A 14 -1.39 -9.52 -0.43
N LEU A 15 -1.77 -8.93 -1.55
CA LEU A 15 -0.92 -8.78 -2.72
C LEU A 15 -0.20 -7.43 -2.64
N GLY A 16 1.12 -7.44 -2.52
CA GLY A 16 1.95 -6.23 -2.59
C GLY A 16 1.98 -5.61 -3.98
N PRO A 17 2.45 -4.35 -4.11
CA PRO A 17 2.57 -3.69 -5.40
C PRO A 17 3.62 -4.41 -6.27
N ILE A 18 3.42 -4.41 -7.58
CA ILE A 18 4.34 -5.04 -8.54
C ILE A 18 5.66 -4.26 -8.56
N GLN A 19 6.76 -4.93 -8.25
CA GLN A 19 8.08 -4.32 -8.16
C GLN A 19 8.88 -4.44 -9.48
N PHE A 20 8.38 -5.22 -10.44
CA PHE A 20 9.00 -5.44 -11.74
C PHE A 20 8.41 -4.51 -12.79
N PHE A 21 9.23 -4.18 -13.79
CA PHE A 21 8.75 -3.42 -14.93
C PHE A 21 7.92 -4.30 -15.85
N TRP A 22 6.62 -3.99 -15.94
CA TRP A 22 5.69 -4.61 -16.89
C TRP A 22 5.06 -3.55 -17.78
N GLN A 23 4.67 -3.94 -18.98
CA GLN A 23 3.87 -3.08 -19.85
C GLN A 23 2.48 -2.88 -19.24
N LYS A 24 1.82 -1.78 -19.61
CA LYS A 24 0.51 -1.41 -19.06
C LYS A 24 -0.53 -2.52 -19.23
N GLU A 25 -0.57 -3.11 -20.41
CA GLU A 25 -1.51 -4.18 -20.76
C GLU A 25 -1.32 -5.38 -19.84
N THR A 26 -0.08 -5.83 -19.67
CA THR A 26 0.26 -6.95 -18.77
C THR A 26 -0.10 -6.66 -17.31
N LEU A 27 0.14 -5.41 -16.84
CA LEU A 27 -0.26 -5.00 -15.51
C LEU A 27 -1.79 -5.07 -15.33
N LEU A 28 -2.55 -4.56 -16.30
CA LEU A 28 -4.00 -4.57 -16.23
C LEU A 28 -4.55 -6.01 -16.26
N GLU A 29 -4.06 -6.87 -17.15
CA GLU A 29 -4.45 -8.27 -17.24
C GLU A 29 -4.16 -9.01 -15.92
N PHE A 30 -2.99 -8.78 -15.34
CA PHE A 30 -2.63 -9.36 -14.05
C PHE A 30 -3.60 -8.95 -12.94
N TYR A 31 -3.86 -7.65 -12.79
CA TYR A 31 -4.76 -7.19 -11.73
C TYR A 31 -6.21 -7.61 -11.96
N VAL A 32 -6.66 -7.70 -13.21
CA VAL A 32 -7.98 -8.26 -13.54
C VAL A 32 -8.05 -9.74 -13.11
N SER A 33 -7.00 -10.52 -13.31
CA SER A 33 -6.97 -11.92 -12.83
C SER A 33 -7.04 -12.05 -11.31
N MET A 34 -6.71 -10.98 -10.57
CA MET A 34 -6.81 -10.95 -9.10
C MET A 34 -8.25 -10.77 -8.60
N LEU A 35 -9.22 -10.47 -9.47
CA LEU A 35 -10.64 -10.41 -9.08
C LEU A 35 -11.11 -11.74 -8.50
N ASP A 36 -10.71 -12.84 -9.10
CA ASP A 36 -11.08 -14.21 -8.70
C ASP A 36 -10.08 -14.87 -7.75
N ALA A 37 -8.92 -14.24 -7.51
CA ALA A 37 -7.89 -14.77 -6.63
C ALA A 37 -8.30 -14.65 -5.15
N PRO A 38 -7.89 -15.59 -4.28
CA PRO A 38 -8.20 -15.57 -2.86
C PRO A 38 -7.34 -14.57 -2.08
N VAL A 39 -7.26 -13.33 -2.55
CA VAL A 39 -6.59 -12.22 -1.87
C VAL A 39 -7.61 -11.25 -1.28
N ASP A 40 -7.36 -10.80 -0.06
CA ASP A 40 -8.24 -9.90 0.67
C ASP A 40 -7.88 -8.42 0.43
N THR A 41 -6.57 -8.14 0.31
CA THR A 41 -6.04 -6.78 0.17
C THR A 41 -5.13 -6.70 -1.05
N ILE A 42 -5.28 -5.66 -1.87
CA ILE A 42 -4.42 -5.40 -3.03
C ILE A 42 -3.79 -4.02 -2.89
N TYR A 43 -2.48 -3.98 -2.96
CA TYR A 43 -1.69 -2.74 -2.98
C TYR A 43 -1.39 -2.37 -4.43
N LEU A 44 -1.72 -1.15 -4.82
CA LEU A 44 -1.62 -0.66 -6.20
C LEU A 44 -0.71 0.57 -6.28
N GLY A 45 0.22 0.57 -7.19
CA GLY A 45 1.05 1.74 -7.48
C GLY A 45 2.40 1.37 -8.09
N GLU A 46 3.05 2.34 -8.71
CA GLU A 46 4.46 2.23 -9.06
C GLU A 46 5.29 2.68 -7.85
N VAL A 47 5.91 1.73 -7.17
CA VAL A 47 6.64 1.98 -5.93
C VAL A 47 8.14 2.15 -6.12
N VAL A 48 8.72 1.58 -7.17
CA VAL A 48 10.18 1.47 -7.33
C VAL A 48 10.78 2.72 -7.97
N CYS A 49 10.26 3.14 -9.12
CA CYS A 49 10.92 4.21 -9.90
C CYS A 49 9.93 5.01 -10.75
N SER A 50 9.97 6.33 -10.61
CA SER A 50 9.13 7.25 -11.38
C SER A 50 9.34 7.16 -12.90
N ARG A 51 10.53 6.74 -13.34
CA ARG A 51 10.87 6.61 -14.78
C ARG A 51 10.24 5.38 -15.42
N ARG A 52 9.79 4.40 -14.63
CA ARG A 52 9.13 3.18 -15.13
C ARG A 52 7.64 3.34 -15.39
N GLN A 53 7.06 4.50 -15.08
CA GLN A 53 5.62 4.67 -15.08
C GLN A 53 5.01 4.56 -16.48
N LYS A 54 4.29 3.48 -16.69
CA LYS A 54 3.40 3.26 -17.84
C LYS A 54 1.96 3.66 -17.55
N MET A 55 1.60 3.80 -16.27
CA MET A 55 0.27 4.18 -15.83
C MET A 55 0.30 5.55 -15.14
N ARG A 56 -0.66 6.39 -15.48
CA ARG A 56 -0.92 7.67 -14.81
C ARG A 56 -1.73 7.44 -13.55
N PHE A 57 -1.81 8.43 -12.68
CA PHE A 57 -2.65 8.35 -11.48
C PHE A 57 -4.10 7.96 -11.81
N ALA A 58 -4.69 8.53 -12.88
CA ALA A 58 -6.05 8.19 -13.30
C ALA A 58 -6.20 6.72 -13.71
N ASP A 59 -5.19 6.11 -14.33
CA ASP A 59 -5.20 4.69 -14.68
C ASP A 59 -5.20 3.82 -13.42
N TRP A 60 -4.33 4.14 -12.44
CA TRP A 60 -4.27 3.45 -11.15
C TRP A 60 -5.57 3.62 -10.35
N TYR A 61 -6.13 4.82 -10.36
CA TYR A 61 -7.37 5.11 -9.64
C TYR A 61 -8.57 4.36 -10.23
N GLY A 62 -8.73 4.37 -11.58
CA GLY A 62 -9.78 3.61 -12.25
C GLY A 62 -9.63 2.10 -12.04
N LEU A 63 -8.40 1.57 -12.05
CA LEU A 63 -8.14 0.17 -11.71
C LEU A 63 -8.54 -0.13 -10.25
N ALA A 64 -8.22 0.77 -9.32
CA ALA A 64 -8.60 0.64 -7.92
C ALA A 64 -10.12 0.60 -7.73
N GLU A 65 -10.86 1.44 -8.47
CA GLU A 65 -12.33 1.42 -8.45
C GLU A 65 -12.89 0.08 -8.92
N ASN A 66 -12.43 -0.42 -10.06
CA ASN A 66 -12.86 -1.70 -10.61
C ASN A 66 -12.59 -2.89 -9.66
N LEU A 67 -11.41 -2.89 -9.01
CA LEU A 67 -11.05 -3.94 -8.07
C LEU A 67 -11.84 -3.83 -6.75
N ALA A 68 -12.13 -2.63 -6.28
CA ALA A 68 -12.91 -2.41 -5.06
C ALA A 68 -14.34 -2.94 -5.18
N ASP A 69 -14.93 -2.91 -6.37
CA ASP A 69 -16.28 -3.44 -6.62
C ASP A 69 -16.37 -4.97 -6.41
N SER A 70 -15.23 -5.68 -6.38
CA SER A 70 -15.16 -7.11 -6.02
C SER A 70 -15.18 -7.38 -4.51
N GLY A 71 -15.25 -6.35 -3.66
CA GLY A 71 -15.22 -6.46 -2.20
C GLY A 71 -13.83 -6.56 -1.59
N LYS A 72 -12.76 -6.44 -2.38
CA LYS A 72 -11.38 -6.45 -1.89
C LYS A 72 -10.98 -5.10 -1.30
N GLU A 73 -10.15 -5.11 -0.26
CA GLU A 73 -9.55 -3.88 0.25
C GLU A 73 -8.46 -3.39 -0.71
N ILE A 74 -8.59 -2.15 -1.17
CA ILE A 74 -7.60 -1.55 -2.07
C ILE A 74 -6.80 -0.48 -1.33
N ILE A 75 -5.48 -0.51 -1.52
CA ILE A 75 -4.54 0.44 -0.92
C ILE A 75 -3.68 1.02 -2.05
N LEU A 76 -3.60 2.35 -2.11
CA LEU A 76 -2.74 3.03 -3.07
C LEU A 76 -1.35 3.23 -2.48
N SER A 77 -0.33 2.66 -3.12
CA SER A 77 1.05 2.71 -2.65
C SER A 77 1.78 3.93 -3.20
N SER A 78 2.49 4.64 -2.32
CA SER A 78 3.40 5.70 -2.71
C SER A 78 4.75 5.14 -3.17
N GLN A 79 5.53 5.96 -3.89
CA GLN A 79 6.90 5.60 -4.27
C GLN A 79 7.83 5.53 -3.05
N VAL A 80 8.87 4.70 -3.15
CA VAL A 80 9.90 4.55 -2.11
C VAL A 80 10.92 5.70 -2.14
N LEU A 81 11.03 6.40 -3.27
CA LEU A 81 11.94 7.52 -3.46
C LEU A 81 11.26 8.63 -4.24
N LEU A 82 11.27 9.83 -3.68
CA LEU A 82 10.74 11.04 -4.29
C LEU A 82 11.91 11.93 -4.71
N GLU A 83 12.17 12.03 -6.00
CA GLU A 83 13.33 12.76 -6.55
C GLU A 83 12.94 14.08 -7.23
N SER A 84 11.66 14.29 -7.51
CA SER A 84 11.23 15.41 -8.35
C SER A 84 9.92 16.03 -7.88
N GLU A 85 9.67 17.27 -8.30
CA GLU A 85 8.37 17.92 -8.09
C GLU A 85 7.22 17.16 -8.77
N THR A 86 7.52 16.41 -9.84
CA THR A 86 6.52 15.55 -10.47
C THR A 86 6.11 14.41 -9.56
N ASP A 87 7.05 13.81 -8.81
CA ASP A 87 6.76 12.75 -7.85
C ASP A 87 5.93 13.31 -6.68
N LEU A 88 6.29 14.48 -6.18
CA LEU A 88 5.50 15.18 -5.17
C LEU A 88 4.07 15.49 -5.62
N ARG A 89 3.88 15.92 -6.88
CA ARG A 89 2.53 16.13 -7.43
C ARG A 89 1.71 14.85 -7.50
N ARG A 90 2.35 13.72 -7.80
CA ARG A 90 1.67 12.41 -7.79
C ARG A 90 1.31 11.99 -6.37
N LEU A 91 2.25 12.14 -5.45
CA LEU A 91 2.01 11.84 -4.05
C LEU A 91 0.83 12.65 -3.50
N ARG A 92 0.77 13.96 -3.79
CA ARG A 92 -0.38 14.80 -3.40
C ARG A 92 -1.71 14.31 -3.98
N LYS A 93 -1.71 13.71 -5.18
CA LYS A 93 -2.93 13.08 -5.75
C LYS A 93 -3.32 11.80 -5.01
N ILE A 94 -2.33 10.98 -4.63
CA ILE A 94 -2.56 9.76 -3.85
C ILE A 94 -3.10 10.09 -2.47
N THR A 95 -2.53 11.09 -1.80
CA THR A 95 -2.95 11.53 -0.46
C THR A 95 -4.13 12.50 -0.46
N GLY A 96 -4.50 13.07 -1.59
CA GLY A 96 -5.61 14.02 -1.71
C GLY A 96 -6.95 13.39 -2.10
N GLN A 97 -7.00 12.07 -2.31
CA GLN A 97 -8.24 11.34 -2.54
C GLN A 97 -8.75 10.72 -1.22
N ASP A 98 -10.03 10.53 -1.07
CA ASP A 98 -10.70 10.11 0.17
C ASP A 98 -11.27 8.69 0.13
N ARG A 99 -11.24 8.04 -1.03
CA ARG A 99 -11.87 6.73 -1.23
C ARG A 99 -11.00 5.56 -0.79
N PHE A 100 -9.71 5.62 -1.06
CA PHE A 100 -8.76 4.51 -0.82
C PHE A 100 -7.75 4.86 0.25
N LYS A 101 -7.39 3.85 1.05
CA LYS A 101 -6.28 3.95 1.99
C LYS A 101 -4.96 4.09 1.26
N VAL A 102 -3.96 4.65 1.93
CA VAL A 102 -2.64 4.91 1.36
C VAL A 102 -1.58 4.09 2.08
N GLU A 103 -0.66 3.49 1.33
CA GLU A 103 0.60 2.98 1.85
C GLU A 103 1.69 4.04 1.69
N ALA A 104 2.27 4.46 2.79
CA ALA A 104 3.39 5.38 2.83
C ALA A 104 4.72 4.60 2.79
N ASN A 105 5.49 4.78 1.73
CA ASN A 105 6.80 4.15 1.53
C ASN A 105 7.97 5.14 1.68
N ASP A 106 7.67 6.43 1.93
CA ASP A 106 8.61 7.53 2.12
C ASP A 106 8.08 8.47 3.20
N MET A 107 8.98 9.18 3.89
CA MET A 107 8.58 10.13 4.94
C MET A 107 7.79 11.33 4.44
N GLY A 108 7.93 11.70 3.16
CA GLY A 108 7.09 12.70 2.52
C GLY A 108 5.63 12.26 2.44
N ALA A 109 5.39 10.95 2.18
CA ALA A 109 4.06 10.37 2.21
C ALA A 109 3.45 10.36 3.62
N VAL A 110 4.25 9.99 4.62
CA VAL A 110 3.85 10.05 6.05
C VAL A 110 3.46 11.48 6.45
N ARG A 111 4.29 12.46 6.05
CA ARG A 111 4.02 13.87 6.32
C ARG A 111 2.69 14.32 5.71
N LEU A 112 2.48 14.07 4.42
CA LEU A 112 1.24 14.48 3.75
C LEU A 112 0.00 13.76 4.30
N ALA A 113 0.10 12.46 4.61
CA ALA A 113 -0.98 11.74 5.26
C ALA A 113 -1.36 12.38 6.60
N ARG A 114 -0.36 12.77 7.41
CA ARG A 114 -0.59 13.48 8.67
C ARG A 114 -1.18 14.88 8.47
N GLU A 115 -0.68 15.65 7.51
CA GLU A 115 -1.19 17.00 7.21
C GLU A 115 -2.68 16.98 6.81
N HIS A 116 -3.14 15.88 6.21
CA HIS A 116 -4.53 15.69 5.80
C HIS A 116 -5.36 14.81 6.75
N ASP A 117 -4.78 14.41 7.90
CA ASP A 117 -5.40 13.53 8.90
C ASP A 117 -5.88 12.18 8.30
N ILE A 118 -5.09 11.61 7.38
CA ILE A 118 -5.39 10.37 6.68
C ILE A 118 -4.65 9.21 7.37
N PRO A 119 -5.37 8.19 7.88
CA PRO A 119 -4.74 6.96 8.35
C PRO A 119 -4.01 6.26 7.21
N PHE A 120 -2.78 5.78 7.46
CA PHE A 120 -1.95 5.15 6.43
C PHE A 120 -1.38 3.79 6.86
N VAL A 121 -1.00 2.99 5.88
CA VAL A 121 -0.16 1.81 6.08
C VAL A 121 1.30 2.24 6.06
N ALA A 122 2.05 1.93 7.10
CA ALA A 122 3.49 2.11 7.11
C ALA A 122 4.12 0.99 6.28
N GLY A 123 4.61 1.33 5.09
CA GLY A 123 5.19 0.38 4.15
C GLY A 123 6.59 -0.11 4.57
N ALA A 124 7.03 -1.23 4.00
CA ALA A 124 8.30 -1.87 4.33
C ALA A 124 9.52 -0.95 4.13
N SER A 125 9.46 -0.05 3.16
CA SER A 125 10.56 0.88 2.84
C SER A 125 10.78 1.98 3.89
N LEU A 126 9.90 2.12 4.88
CA LEU A 126 10.12 3.00 6.03
C LEU A 126 11.12 2.43 7.05
N ASN A 127 11.58 1.20 6.84
CA ASN A 127 12.63 0.55 7.64
C ASN A 127 12.35 0.54 9.15
N ILE A 128 11.14 0.12 9.51
CA ILE A 128 10.71 0.02 10.91
C ILE A 128 11.08 -1.37 11.44
N TYR A 129 12.11 -1.45 12.28
CA TYR A 129 12.67 -2.71 12.77
C TYR A 129 12.40 -2.99 14.25
N ASN A 130 11.75 -2.07 14.97
CA ASN A 130 11.53 -2.24 16.41
C ASN A 130 10.23 -1.57 16.85
N GLU A 131 9.75 -2.02 18.01
CA GLU A 131 8.50 -1.57 18.61
C GLU A 131 8.49 -0.06 18.91
N THR A 132 9.60 0.49 19.38
CA THR A 132 9.70 1.91 19.72
C THR A 132 9.47 2.78 18.48
N THR A 133 10.15 2.46 17.38
CA THR A 133 9.94 3.15 16.11
C THR A 133 8.53 2.95 15.59
N LEU A 134 7.98 1.73 15.67
CA LEU A 134 6.58 1.46 15.28
C LEU A 134 5.60 2.30 16.09
N GLY A 135 5.85 2.48 17.39
CA GLY A 135 5.08 3.34 18.27
C GLY A 135 5.02 4.80 17.79
N VAL A 136 6.13 5.32 17.27
CA VAL A 136 6.18 6.67 16.68
C VAL A 136 5.29 6.74 15.43
N PHE A 137 5.39 5.78 14.52
CA PHE A 137 4.54 5.77 13.31
C PHE A 137 3.06 5.61 13.64
N ARG A 138 2.72 4.85 14.67
CA ARG A 138 1.35 4.74 15.18
C ARG A 138 0.82 6.11 15.64
N GLN A 139 1.62 6.89 16.37
CA GLN A 139 1.25 8.26 16.79
C GLN A 139 1.12 9.22 15.59
N LEU A 140 1.82 8.94 14.49
CA LEU A 140 1.71 9.69 13.24
C LEU A 140 0.47 9.31 12.40
N GLY A 141 -0.29 8.27 12.78
CA GLY A 141 -1.51 7.84 12.11
C GLY A 141 -1.40 6.51 11.37
N ALA A 142 -0.31 5.76 11.52
CA ALA A 142 -0.21 4.41 10.95
C ALA A 142 -1.21 3.46 11.64
N PHE A 143 -2.13 2.88 10.87
CA PHE A 143 -3.08 1.89 11.36
C PHE A 143 -2.66 0.44 11.05
N ARG A 144 -1.74 0.26 10.11
CA ARG A 144 -1.15 -1.02 9.69
C ARG A 144 0.32 -0.82 9.39
N TRP A 145 1.10 -1.86 9.56
CA TRP A 145 2.52 -1.89 9.24
C TRP A 145 2.82 -3.11 8.37
N VAL A 146 3.66 -2.93 7.37
CA VAL A 146 4.25 -3.98 6.56
C VAL A 146 5.71 -4.10 6.99
N PRO A 147 6.11 -5.21 7.62
CA PRO A 147 7.49 -5.38 8.08
C PRO A 147 8.45 -5.44 6.88
N PRO A 148 9.68 -4.95 7.03
CA PRO A 148 10.76 -5.22 6.09
C PRO A 148 10.96 -6.73 5.89
N THR A 149 11.28 -7.14 4.66
CA THR A 149 11.37 -8.57 4.30
C THR A 149 12.47 -9.33 5.03
N GLU A 150 13.48 -8.63 5.51
CA GLU A 150 14.60 -9.16 6.29
C GLU A 150 14.33 -9.28 7.79
N LEU A 151 13.18 -8.81 8.26
CA LEU A 151 12.83 -8.92 9.68
C LEU A 151 12.40 -10.35 9.99
N SER A 152 13.07 -10.99 10.98
CA SER A 152 12.72 -12.33 11.44
C SER A 152 11.53 -12.31 12.42
N HIS A 153 11.01 -13.49 12.69
CA HIS A 153 9.94 -13.71 13.67
C HIS A 153 10.40 -13.72 15.12
N ASP A 154 11.71 -13.84 15.33
CA ASP A 154 12.33 -14.06 16.65
C ASP A 154 12.62 -12.76 17.39
#